data_b348227d510cf2982597d06fab4e12c7
#
_entry.id   b348227d510cf2982597d06fab4e12c7
#
_cell.length_a   1.000
_cell.length_b   1.000
_cell.length_c   1.000
_cell.angle_alpha   90.00
_cell.angle_beta   90.00
_cell.angle_gamma   90.00
#
_symmetry.space_group_name_H-M   'P 1'
#
loop_
_entity.id
_entity.type
_entity.pdbx_description
1 polymer ?
#
loop_
_entity_poly.entity_id
_entity_poly.type
_entity_poly.pdbx_seq_one_letter_code
_entity_poly.pdbx_strand_id
1 'polypeptide(L)'
;MTPPIRSFAPIADAKARILILGSMPGNASLAAGQYYAHAQNLFWRILGDITGAAPSLPYAARARALKSCGIALWDVLESCSREGSLDSAIDDTTIYANDFVSFYRAHPWIAHVFFNGAKAESCYRKHVLPLLAEVPAPPRYLRLPSTSPANASMSRAHKQRVWKRALRLALAGHD
;
A
#
# COMPACT_ATOMS: atom_id res chain seq x y z
N MET A 1 -18.94 -2.13 -21.03
CA MET A 1 -18.60 -1.45 -19.77
C MET A 1 -17.97 -2.46 -18.84
N THR A 2 -16.75 -2.25 -18.41
CA THR A 2 -16.06 -3.14 -17.48
C THR A 2 -16.67 -2.96 -16.08
N PRO A 3 -17.10 -4.03 -15.40
CA PRO A 3 -17.68 -3.90 -14.06
C PRO A 3 -16.64 -3.36 -13.07
N PRO A 4 -17.08 -2.59 -12.06
CA PRO A 4 -16.18 -2.05 -11.07
C PRO A 4 -15.57 -3.16 -10.21
N ILE A 5 -14.27 -3.05 -9.93
CA ILE A 5 -13.54 -3.86 -8.96
C ILE A 5 -13.42 -3.09 -7.64
N ARG A 6 -13.30 -3.81 -6.53
CA ARG A 6 -13.16 -3.23 -5.18
C ARG A 6 -11.91 -3.72 -4.50
N SER A 7 -11.27 -2.82 -3.76
CA SER A 7 -10.14 -3.15 -2.89
C SER A 7 -10.60 -3.82 -1.59
N PHE A 8 -9.63 -4.18 -0.75
CA PHE A 8 -9.86 -4.87 0.51
C PHE A 8 -9.93 -3.90 1.70
N ALA A 9 -10.40 -4.41 2.83
CA ALA A 9 -10.24 -3.74 4.10
C ALA A 9 -8.75 -3.54 4.43
N PRO A 10 -8.37 -2.48 5.18
CA PRO A 10 -6.99 -2.26 5.57
C PRO A 10 -6.51 -3.34 6.53
N ILE A 11 -5.22 -3.69 6.42
CA ILE A 11 -4.49 -4.36 7.50
C ILE A 11 -3.94 -3.26 8.40
N ALA A 12 -4.51 -3.06 9.57
CA ALA A 12 -4.10 -2.00 10.48
C ALA A 12 -4.53 -2.33 11.93
N ASP A 13 -3.86 -1.69 12.87
CA ASP A 13 -4.31 -1.59 14.25
C ASP A 13 -4.03 -0.19 14.81
N ALA A 14 -4.47 0.09 16.04
CA ALA A 14 -4.36 1.41 16.66
C ALA A 14 -2.90 1.88 16.88
N LYS A 15 -1.92 0.98 16.77
CA LYS A 15 -0.49 1.28 16.95
C LYS A 15 0.23 1.60 15.64
N ALA A 16 -0.49 1.61 14.51
CA ALA A 16 0.10 1.88 13.20
C ALA A 16 0.81 3.24 13.17
N ARG A 17 2.06 3.25 12.73
CA ARG A 17 2.90 4.44 12.56
C ARG A 17 3.33 4.65 11.12
N ILE A 18 3.32 3.59 10.33
CA ILE A 18 3.64 3.58 8.91
C ILE A 18 2.42 3.06 8.16
N LEU A 19 2.01 3.76 7.12
CA LEU A 19 1.00 3.31 6.18
C LEU A 19 1.62 3.08 4.81
N ILE A 20 1.47 1.88 4.28
CA ILE A 20 1.86 1.55 2.91
C ILE A 20 0.59 1.51 2.05
N LEU A 21 0.61 2.22 0.93
CA LEU A 21 -0.53 2.36 0.03
C LEU A 21 -0.22 1.83 -1.36
N GLY A 22 -0.99 0.86 -1.82
CA GLY A 22 -1.13 0.51 -3.22
C GLY A 22 -2.19 1.37 -3.91
N SER A 23 -2.37 1.18 -5.21
CA SER A 23 -3.45 1.80 -5.99
C SER A 23 -4.74 0.99 -5.89
N MET A 24 -4.72 -0.22 -6.43
CA MET A 24 -5.84 -1.18 -6.51
C MET A 24 -5.27 -2.59 -6.64
N PRO A 25 -5.86 -3.61 -6.00
CA PRO A 25 -5.38 -4.98 -6.12
C PRO A 25 -5.39 -5.47 -7.58
N GLY A 26 -4.34 -6.19 -7.99
CA GLY A 26 -4.30 -6.89 -9.28
C GLY A 26 -5.22 -8.11 -9.30
N ASN A 27 -5.41 -8.72 -10.47
CA ASN A 27 -6.34 -9.86 -10.63
C ASN A 27 -5.98 -11.06 -9.74
N ALA A 28 -4.68 -11.38 -9.58
CA ALA A 28 -4.26 -12.45 -8.68
C ALA A 28 -4.63 -12.15 -7.21
N SER A 29 -4.50 -10.90 -6.79
CA SER A 29 -4.90 -10.46 -5.44
C SER A 29 -6.41 -10.51 -5.24
N LEU A 30 -7.18 -10.04 -6.22
CA LEU A 30 -8.65 -10.11 -6.18
C LEU A 30 -9.15 -11.55 -6.11
N ALA A 31 -8.56 -12.45 -6.91
CA ALA A 31 -8.90 -13.86 -6.90
C ALA A 31 -8.57 -14.56 -5.56
N ALA A 32 -7.46 -14.19 -4.93
CA ALA A 32 -7.01 -14.76 -3.66
C ALA A 32 -7.61 -14.07 -2.42
N GLY A 33 -8.21 -12.89 -2.57
CA GLY A 33 -8.64 -12.06 -1.44
C GLY A 33 -7.47 -11.58 -0.57
N GLN A 34 -6.29 -11.37 -1.15
CA GLN A 34 -5.05 -11.08 -0.44
C GLN A 34 -4.25 -9.98 -1.11
N TYR A 35 -3.69 -9.05 -0.33
CA TYR A 35 -2.75 -8.05 -0.84
C TYR A 35 -1.51 -8.72 -1.44
N TYR A 36 -1.10 -8.25 -2.61
CA TYR A 36 0.14 -8.64 -3.29
C TYR A 36 0.30 -10.16 -3.48
N ALA A 37 -0.77 -10.81 -3.93
CA ALA A 37 -0.80 -12.28 -4.10
C ALA A 37 -0.04 -12.79 -5.32
N HIS A 38 0.28 -11.94 -6.31
CA HIS A 38 1.03 -12.36 -7.49
C HIS A 38 2.41 -12.90 -7.09
N ALA A 39 2.75 -14.11 -7.54
CA ALA A 39 3.96 -14.83 -7.11
C ALA A 39 5.27 -14.06 -7.36
N GLN A 40 5.32 -13.22 -8.39
CA GLN A 40 6.49 -12.40 -8.73
C GLN A 40 6.48 -11.01 -8.09
N ASN A 41 5.44 -10.64 -7.33
CA ASN A 41 5.42 -9.37 -6.61
C ASN A 41 6.43 -9.42 -5.46
N LEU A 42 7.27 -8.38 -5.35
CA LEU A 42 8.34 -8.33 -4.36
C LEU A 42 7.88 -7.93 -2.96
N PHE A 43 6.64 -7.47 -2.79
CA PHE A 43 6.15 -6.88 -1.55
C PHE A 43 6.42 -7.77 -0.33
N TRP A 44 5.86 -8.98 -0.31
CA TRP A 44 6.00 -9.87 0.85
C TRP A 44 7.42 -10.35 1.07
N ARG A 45 8.25 -10.44 0.02
CA ARG A 45 9.69 -10.74 0.17
C ARG A 45 10.41 -9.61 0.89
N ILE A 46 10.14 -8.36 0.49
CA ILE A 46 10.74 -7.17 1.11
C ILE A 46 10.30 -7.03 2.56
N LEU A 47 9.00 -7.09 2.80
CA LEU A 47 8.43 -6.95 4.14
C LEU A 47 8.83 -8.12 5.05
N GLY A 48 8.95 -9.32 4.50
CA GLY A 48 9.42 -10.49 5.24
C GLY A 48 10.81 -10.33 5.84
N ASP A 49 11.73 -9.74 5.08
CA ASP A 49 13.10 -9.47 5.54
C ASP A 49 13.19 -8.43 6.68
N ILE A 50 12.16 -7.62 6.85
CA ILE A 50 12.13 -6.53 7.86
C ILE A 50 11.24 -6.89 9.05
N THR A 51 10.10 -7.50 8.80
CA THR A 51 9.05 -7.72 9.80
C THR A 51 8.84 -9.17 10.18
N GLY A 52 9.49 -10.09 9.47
CA GLY A 52 9.21 -11.51 9.59
C GLY A 52 7.97 -12.00 8.84
N ALA A 53 7.28 -11.14 8.09
CA ALA A 53 6.11 -11.49 7.26
C ALA A 53 6.53 -12.24 5.99
N ALA A 54 7.28 -13.35 6.13
CA ALA A 54 7.84 -14.09 5.01
C ALA A 54 6.74 -14.63 4.07
N PRO A 55 6.98 -14.68 2.73
CA PRO A 55 6.02 -15.20 1.76
C PRO A 55 5.54 -16.62 2.04
N SER A 56 6.37 -17.44 2.70
CA SER A 56 6.05 -18.82 3.08
C SER A 56 5.04 -18.95 4.22
N LEU A 57 4.81 -17.88 4.99
CA LEU A 57 3.84 -17.90 6.07
C LEU A 57 2.40 -17.81 5.55
N PRO A 58 1.43 -18.37 6.29
CA PRO A 58 0.02 -18.12 6.02
C PRO A 58 -0.28 -16.60 6.00
N TYR A 59 -1.20 -16.18 5.13
CA TYR A 59 -1.51 -14.76 4.95
C TYR A 59 -1.90 -14.05 6.26
N ALA A 60 -2.72 -14.70 7.09
CA ALA A 60 -3.09 -14.15 8.41
C ALA A 60 -1.88 -13.92 9.32
N ALA A 61 -0.85 -14.78 9.26
CA ALA A 61 0.39 -14.61 10.01
C ALA A 61 1.22 -13.43 9.48
N ARG A 62 1.26 -13.25 8.15
CA ARG A 62 1.91 -12.09 7.52
C ARG A 62 1.24 -10.78 7.94
N ALA A 63 -0.08 -10.74 7.93
CA ALA A 63 -0.86 -9.57 8.38
C ALA A 63 -0.57 -9.24 9.85
N ARG A 64 -0.50 -10.24 10.73
CA ARG A 64 -0.14 -10.03 12.14
C ARG A 64 1.27 -9.49 12.30
N ALA A 65 2.23 -10.00 11.52
CA ALA A 65 3.62 -9.53 11.56
C ALA A 65 3.75 -8.06 11.16
N LEU A 66 3.03 -7.61 10.14
CA LEU A 66 2.98 -6.18 9.79
C LEU A 66 2.45 -5.33 10.94
N LYS A 67 1.31 -5.71 11.50
CA LYS A 67 0.68 -4.98 12.61
C LYS A 67 1.58 -4.91 13.83
N SER A 68 2.26 -6.01 14.21
CA SER A 68 3.17 -6.02 15.35
C SER A 68 4.39 -5.10 15.17
N CYS A 69 4.75 -4.76 13.93
CA CYS A 69 5.78 -3.77 13.62
C CYS A 69 5.22 -2.34 13.45
N GLY A 70 3.94 -2.11 13.72
CA GLY A 70 3.32 -0.80 13.55
C GLY A 70 3.14 -0.38 12.09
N ILE A 71 3.05 -1.34 11.17
CA ILE A 71 2.84 -1.11 9.74
C ILE A 71 1.40 -1.43 9.37
N ALA A 72 0.71 -0.43 8.79
CA ALA A 72 -0.57 -0.59 8.15
C ALA A 72 -0.41 -0.73 6.63
N LEU A 73 -1.33 -1.45 6.01
CA LEU A 73 -1.37 -1.70 4.58
C LEU A 73 -2.79 -1.47 4.06
N TRP A 74 -2.91 -0.70 3.00
CA TRP A 74 -4.17 -0.44 2.32
C TRP A 74 -3.95 -0.08 0.85
N ASP A 75 -5.04 0.20 0.13
CA ASP A 75 -5.03 0.80 -1.20
C ASP A 75 -5.67 2.19 -1.17
N VAL A 76 -5.25 3.06 -2.07
CA VAL A 76 -5.84 4.40 -2.19
C VAL A 76 -7.28 4.30 -2.68
N LEU A 77 -7.54 3.42 -3.65
CA LEU A 77 -8.83 3.29 -4.28
C LEU A 77 -9.73 2.28 -3.56
N GLU A 78 -10.96 2.68 -3.26
CA GLU A 78 -12.01 1.76 -2.83
C GLU A 78 -12.50 0.94 -4.00
N SER A 79 -12.78 1.62 -5.15
CA SER A 79 -13.26 0.99 -6.35
C SER A 79 -12.86 1.76 -7.61
N CYS A 80 -12.79 1.07 -8.72
CA CYS A 80 -12.62 1.62 -10.07
C CYS A 80 -12.97 0.57 -11.12
N SER A 81 -13.11 1.00 -12.38
CA SER A 81 -13.16 0.09 -13.53
C SER A 81 -11.75 -0.06 -14.12
N ARG A 82 -11.36 -1.30 -14.41
CA ARG A 82 -10.04 -1.60 -14.99
C ARG A 82 -10.06 -2.91 -15.75
N GLU A 83 -9.49 -2.93 -16.93
CA GLU A 83 -9.21 -4.16 -17.68
C GLU A 83 -7.84 -4.72 -17.29
N GLY A 84 -7.79 -6.00 -16.90
CA GLY A 84 -6.54 -6.64 -16.46
C GLY A 84 -6.03 -6.13 -15.12
N SER A 85 -4.71 -6.07 -14.96
CA SER A 85 -4.04 -5.76 -13.68
C SER A 85 -3.15 -4.52 -13.71
N LEU A 86 -3.03 -3.86 -14.86
CA LEU A 86 -2.14 -2.70 -15.01
C LEU A 86 -2.80 -1.43 -14.48
N ASP A 87 -2.06 -0.66 -13.71
CA ASP A 87 -2.50 0.65 -13.20
C ASP A 87 -2.85 1.65 -14.33
N SER A 88 -2.16 1.54 -15.47
CA SER A 88 -2.43 2.36 -16.65
C SER A 88 -3.79 2.09 -17.31
N ALA A 89 -4.40 0.94 -17.01
CA ALA A 89 -5.72 0.57 -17.52
C ALA A 89 -6.86 0.98 -16.58
N ILE A 90 -6.58 1.64 -15.46
CA ILE A 90 -7.61 2.19 -14.57
C ILE A 90 -8.32 3.34 -15.31
N ASP A 91 -9.64 3.26 -15.38
CA ASP A 91 -10.47 4.36 -15.89
C ASP A 91 -10.61 5.42 -14.80
N ASP A 92 -9.89 6.52 -14.96
CA ASP A 92 -9.84 7.62 -13.99
C ASP A 92 -11.21 8.27 -13.71
N THR A 93 -12.18 8.11 -14.62
CA THR A 93 -13.55 8.64 -14.44
C THR A 93 -14.40 7.81 -13.49
N THR A 94 -13.96 6.59 -13.18
CA THR A 94 -14.68 5.62 -12.35
C THR A 94 -14.10 5.48 -10.94
N ILE A 95 -13.09 6.29 -10.61
CA ILE A 95 -12.36 6.20 -9.35
C ILE A 95 -13.21 6.68 -8.17
N TYR A 96 -13.28 5.83 -7.15
CA TYR A 96 -13.69 6.18 -5.79
C TYR A 96 -12.54 5.87 -4.83
N ALA A 97 -12.10 6.89 -4.06
CA ALA A 97 -11.06 6.70 -3.05
C ALA A 97 -11.66 6.13 -1.76
N ASN A 98 -10.84 5.44 -0.99
CA ASN A 98 -11.18 5.01 0.36
C ASN A 98 -11.36 6.21 1.31
N ASP A 99 -12.08 6.01 2.41
CA ASP A 99 -12.31 7.04 3.44
C ASP A 99 -11.08 7.21 4.35
N PHE A 100 -10.12 8.00 3.87
CA PHE A 100 -8.90 8.31 4.62
C PHE A 100 -9.15 9.25 5.80
N VAL A 101 -10.20 10.05 5.79
CA VAL A 101 -10.52 10.94 6.92
C VAL A 101 -10.85 10.10 8.15
N SER A 102 -11.75 9.13 8.01
CA SER A 102 -12.08 8.19 9.09
C SER A 102 -10.90 7.30 9.46
N PHE A 103 -10.11 6.87 8.45
CA PHE A 103 -8.94 6.02 8.67
C PHE A 103 -7.90 6.72 9.56
N TYR A 104 -7.53 7.97 9.27
CA TYR A 104 -6.56 8.71 10.09
C TYR A 104 -7.08 9.07 11.48
N ARG A 105 -8.39 9.29 11.63
CA ARG A 105 -8.98 9.45 12.97
C ARG A 105 -8.83 8.20 13.82
N ALA A 106 -8.97 7.02 13.22
CA ALA A 106 -8.78 5.75 13.91
C ALA A 106 -7.30 5.38 14.13
N HIS A 107 -6.38 5.98 13.34
CA HIS A 107 -4.94 5.68 13.37
C HIS A 107 -4.11 6.97 13.47
N PRO A 108 -4.24 7.73 14.59
CA PRO A 108 -3.67 9.07 14.71
C PRO A 108 -2.14 9.10 14.80
N TRP A 109 -1.50 7.95 14.99
CA TRP A 109 -0.06 7.83 15.14
C TRP A 109 0.70 7.62 13.83
N ILE A 110 0.01 7.56 12.69
CA ILE A 110 0.66 7.40 11.39
C ILE A 110 1.50 8.64 11.08
N ALA A 111 2.82 8.45 11.05
CA ALA A 111 3.81 9.50 10.79
C ALA A 111 4.43 9.40 9.40
N HIS A 112 4.34 8.24 8.74
CA HIS A 112 4.89 7.99 7.40
C HIS A 112 3.86 7.33 6.51
N VAL A 113 3.77 7.79 5.27
CA VAL A 113 2.97 7.19 4.21
C VAL A 113 3.87 6.87 3.03
N PHE A 114 3.96 5.60 2.69
CA PHE A 114 4.75 5.12 1.56
C PHE A 114 3.82 4.68 0.43
N PHE A 115 4.00 5.29 -0.74
CA PHE A 115 3.26 4.90 -1.94
C PHE A 115 4.01 3.81 -2.70
N ASN A 116 3.37 2.69 -2.92
CA ASN A 116 3.88 1.61 -3.75
C ASN A 116 3.62 1.93 -5.23
N GLY A 117 4.48 2.75 -5.80
CA GLY A 117 4.42 3.18 -7.19
C GLY A 117 3.73 4.54 -7.42
N ALA A 118 3.83 5.02 -8.65
CA ALA A 118 3.38 6.36 -9.05
C ALA A 118 1.85 6.51 -9.07
N LYS A 119 1.10 5.48 -9.45
CA LYS A 119 -0.37 5.54 -9.52
C LYS A 119 -0.99 5.72 -8.13
N ALA A 120 -0.48 5.00 -7.13
CA ALA A 120 -0.92 5.17 -5.75
C ALA A 120 -0.72 6.63 -5.27
N GLU A 121 0.47 7.20 -5.51
CA GLU A 121 0.75 8.59 -5.16
C GLU A 121 -0.17 9.57 -5.89
N SER A 122 -0.30 9.46 -7.21
CA SER A 122 -1.10 10.40 -8.01
C SER A 122 -2.58 10.37 -7.64
N CYS A 123 -3.15 9.18 -7.42
CA CYS A 123 -4.52 9.03 -6.95
C CYS A 123 -4.71 9.63 -5.55
N TYR A 124 -3.77 9.40 -4.63
CA TYR A 124 -3.83 9.97 -3.28
C TYR A 124 -3.80 11.50 -3.30
N ARG A 125 -2.86 12.08 -4.06
CA ARG A 125 -2.74 13.55 -4.18
C ARG A 125 -3.98 14.19 -4.78
N LYS A 126 -4.61 13.52 -5.76
CA LYS A 126 -5.78 14.04 -6.46
C LYS A 126 -7.07 13.88 -5.66
N HIS A 127 -7.29 12.71 -5.05
CA HIS A 127 -8.59 12.33 -4.50
C HIS A 127 -8.65 12.31 -2.97
N VAL A 128 -7.52 12.23 -2.29
CA VAL A 128 -7.46 12.10 -0.82
C VAL A 128 -6.91 13.36 -0.17
N LEU A 129 -5.74 13.83 -0.61
CA LEU A 129 -5.04 14.94 0.04
C LEU A 129 -5.89 16.22 0.20
N PRO A 130 -6.73 16.63 -0.78
CA PRO A 130 -7.60 17.78 -0.59
C PRO A 130 -8.62 17.65 0.54
N LEU A 131 -8.99 16.42 0.92
CA LEU A 131 -9.93 16.14 2.01
C LEU A 131 -9.27 16.15 3.38
N LEU A 132 -7.95 16.18 3.43
CA LEU A 132 -7.15 16.11 4.66
C LEU A 132 -6.63 17.48 5.12
N ALA A 133 -7.12 18.57 4.56
CA ALA A 133 -6.64 19.93 4.84
C ALA A 133 -6.69 20.32 6.33
N GLU A 134 -7.55 19.68 7.12
CA GLU A 134 -7.72 19.92 8.55
C GLU A 134 -7.01 18.90 9.45
N VAL A 135 -6.20 18.01 8.89
CA VAL A 135 -5.43 17.04 9.70
C VAL A 135 -4.25 17.77 10.38
N PRO A 136 -4.18 17.81 11.71
CA PRO A 136 -3.29 18.71 12.46
C PRO A 136 -1.79 18.45 12.24
N ALA A 137 -1.38 17.25 11.85
CA ALA A 137 0.01 16.90 11.61
C ALA A 137 0.08 15.93 10.42
N PRO A 138 0.26 16.43 9.19
CA PRO A 138 0.33 15.57 8.02
C PRO A 138 1.53 14.62 8.14
N PRO A 139 1.37 13.35 7.75
CA PRO A 139 2.48 12.41 7.73
C PRO A 139 3.53 12.80 6.68
N ARG A 140 4.71 12.23 6.79
CA ARG A 140 5.73 12.33 5.74
C ARG A 140 5.38 11.39 4.60
N TYR A 141 5.32 11.92 3.39
CA TYR A 141 4.99 11.18 2.18
C TYR A 141 6.24 10.79 1.41
N LEU A 142 6.32 9.56 0.94
CA LEU A 142 7.41 9.08 0.10
C LEU A 142 6.89 8.08 -0.93
N ARG A 143 7.18 8.33 -2.21
CA ARG A 143 6.96 7.35 -3.26
C ARG A 143 8.13 6.37 -3.31
N LEU A 144 7.82 5.07 -3.28
CA LEU A 144 8.75 3.97 -3.47
C LEU A 144 8.49 3.31 -4.84
N PRO A 145 9.50 2.65 -5.43
CA PRO A 145 9.31 1.96 -6.69
C PRO A 145 8.28 0.85 -6.55
N SER A 146 7.39 0.70 -7.54
CA SER A 146 6.37 -0.34 -7.53
C SER A 146 7.00 -1.73 -7.37
N THR A 147 6.46 -2.53 -6.45
CA THR A 147 6.87 -3.92 -6.22
C THR A 147 6.31 -4.89 -7.27
N SER A 148 5.41 -4.40 -8.14
CA SER A 148 4.81 -5.18 -9.22
C SER A 148 5.87 -5.64 -10.22
N PRO A 149 5.77 -6.87 -10.76
CA PRO A 149 6.63 -7.33 -11.86
C PRO A 149 6.43 -6.53 -13.16
N ALA A 150 5.28 -5.85 -13.32
CA ALA A 150 5.03 -4.96 -14.45
C ALA A 150 5.96 -3.74 -14.49
N ASN A 151 6.50 -3.31 -13.34
CA ASN A 151 7.52 -2.26 -13.28
C ASN A 151 8.90 -2.86 -13.53
N ALA A 152 9.29 -2.97 -14.80
CA ALA A 152 10.58 -3.52 -15.23
C ALA A 152 11.70 -2.46 -15.35
N SER A 153 11.43 -1.18 -15.06
CA SER A 153 12.40 -0.09 -15.20
C SER A 153 13.55 -0.15 -14.20
N MET A 154 13.37 -0.86 -13.08
CA MET A 154 14.38 -1.04 -12.04
C MET A 154 14.61 -2.52 -11.77
N SER A 155 15.87 -2.88 -11.46
CA SER A 155 16.20 -4.26 -11.04
C SER A 155 15.53 -4.61 -9.72
N ARG A 156 15.25 -5.90 -9.52
CA ARG A 156 14.68 -6.43 -8.25
C ARG A 156 15.54 -6.05 -7.05
N ALA A 157 16.86 -6.17 -7.18
CA ALA A 157 17.81 -5.83 -6.13
C ALA A 157 17.75 -4.33 -5.76
N HIS A 158 17.62 -3.44 -6.75
CA HIS A 158 17.49 -2.02 -6.51
C HIS A 158 16.19 -1.68 -5.77
N LYS A 159 15.05 -2.22 -6.22
CA LYS A 159 13.76 -2.06 -5.53
C LYS A 159 13.86 -2.49 -4.07
N GLN A 160 14.44 -3.67 -3.80
CA GLN A 160 14.60 -4.18 -2.44
C GLN A 160 15.45 -3.25 -1.58
N ARG A 161 16.58 -2.74 -2.09
CA ARG A 161 17.42 -1.80 -1.34
C ARG A 161 16.69 -0.51 -0.97
N VAL A 162 15.98 0.09 -1.93
CA VAL A 162 15.24 1.34 -1.70
C VAL A 162 14.15 1.14 -0.65
N TRP A 163 13.33 0.12 -0.79
CA TRP A 163 12.27 -0.21 0.17
C TRP A 163 12.81 -0.49 1.57
N LYS A 164 13.82 -1.35 1.68
CA LYS A 164 14.41 -1.71 2.98
C LYS A 164 15.02 -0.52 3.69
N ARG A 165 15.69 0.37 2.95
CA ARG A 165 16.25 1.59 3.52
C ARG A 165 15.15 2.49 4.07
N ALA A 166 14.11 2.77 3.28
CA ALA A 166 13.01 3.63 3.71
C ALA A 166 12.28 3.10 4.94
N LEU A 167 11.96 1.81 4.95
CA LEU A 167 11.27 1.16 6.08
C LEU A 167 12.13 1.16 7.35
N ARG A 168 13.42 0.82 7.25
CA ARG A 168 14.33 0.82 8.40
C ARG A 168 14.47 2.21 9.02
N LEU A 169 14.60 3.25 8.21
CA LEU A 169 14.68 4.63 8.69
C LEU A 169 13.39 5.06 9.39
N ALA A 170 12.23 4.71 8.83
CA ALA A 170 10.94 5.05 9.42
C ALA A 170 10.70 4.29 10.74
N LEU A 171 11.10 3.01 10.82
CA LEU A 171 10.97 2.21 12.04
C LEU A 171 11.91 2.68 13.14
N ALA A 172 13.16 3.05 12.81
CA ALA A 172 14.16 3.53 13.78
C ALA A 172 13.83 4.91 14.38
N GLY A 173 13.08 5.74 13.70
CA GLY A 173 12.69 7.07 14.18
C GLY A 173 11.60 7.07 15.25
N HIS A 174 11.23 5.91 15.79
CA HIS A 174 10.12 5.73 16.73
C HIS A 174 10.55 5.12 18.08
N ASP A 175 11.87 5.01 18.33
CA ASP A 175 12.43 4.61 19.63
C ASP A 175 12.54 5.79 20.62
#